data_3fec164b67356b32b0d4d1cebe1a5e60
#
_entry.id   3fec164b67356b32b0d4d1cebe1a5e60
#
_cell.length_a   1.000
_cell.length_b   1.000
_cell.length_c   1.000
_cell.angle_alpha   90.00
_cell.angle_beta   90.00
_cell.angle_gamma   90.00
#
_symmetry.space_group_name_H-M   'P 1'
#
loop_
_entity.id
_entity.type
_entity.pdbx_description
1 polymer ?
#
loop_
_entity_poly.entity_id
_entity_poly.type
_entity_poly.pdbx_seq_one_letter_code
_entity_poly.pdbx_strand_id
1 'polypeptide(L)'
;MAQRVRTSRRRRAPLSRERVLRAALALADAGGHEALTMRNLGKKLGVEAMSLYNHVANKEDIVDGLVDLVFSEIEVPSPGEVDWKSAMRRRAISVREALNRHRWAVGLMEGRMNPGPASLRNHDAVMGCLREAGFSFRVAVHASSVLDAYIYGFALQEKNLPFETPDQVSEVMEIQSKHVPEMDDYPYLVEVATEMAKAGYDYAAEFEFGLDLILDALERFRAGA
;
A
#
# COMPACT_ATOMS: atom_id res chain seq x y z
N MET A 1 44.47 34.07 25.59
CA MET A 1 43.94 32.73 25.91
C MET A 1 42.74 32.45 25.00
N ALA A 2 42.91 31.65 23.94
CA ALA A 2 41.83 31.32 23.01
C ALA A 2 41.23 29.98 23.43
N GLN A 3 39.98 30.00 23.86
CA GLN A 3 39.21 28.82 24.27
C GLN A 3 38.72 28.06 23.02
N ARG A 4 39.33 26.90 22.73
CA ARG A 4 38.88 25.98 21.68
C ARG A 4 37.53 25.39 22.08
N VAL A 5 36.48 25.82 21.40
CA VAL A 5 35.17 25.17 21.47
C VAL A 5 35.30 23.77 20.82
N ARG A 6 35.31 22.71 21.65
CA ARG A 6 35.20 21.32 21.22
C ARG A 6 33.77 21.10 20.77
N THR A 7 33.50 21.15 19.44
CA THR A 7 32.27 20.66 18.86
C THR A 7 32.16 19.17 19.18
N SER A 8 31.24 18.83 20.04
CA SER A 8 30.89 17.46 20.40
C SER A 8 30.35 16.79 19.13
N ARG A 9 31.13 15.89 18.52
CA ARG A 9 30.67 14.96 17.48
C ARG A 9 29.55 14.14 18.13
N ARG A 10 28.28 14.43 17.80
CA ARG A 10 27.13 13.55 18.14
C ARG A 10 27.53 12.14 17.74
N ARG A 11 27.70 11.22 18.69
CA ARG A 11 27.95 9.79 18.42
C ARG A 11 26.77 9.29 17.60
N ARG A 12 27.03 8.97 16.34
CA ARG A 12 26.02 8.32 15.50
C ARG A 12 25.58 7.04 16.19
N ALA A 13 24.26 6.83 16.32
CA ALA A 13 23.74 5.56 16.84
C ALA A 13 24.32 4.38 16.05
N PRO A 14 24.61 3.25 16.69
CA PRO A 14 25.15 2.08 16.02
C PRO A 14 24.25 1.63 14.88
N LEU A 15 24.82 1.02 13.86
CA LEU A 15 24.07 0.42 12.75
C LEU A 15 23.29 -0.80 13.29
N SER A 16 22.04 -0.93 12.92
CA SER A 16 21.17 -2.06 13.26
C SER A 16 20.27 -2.39 12.07
N ARG A 17 19.71 -3.59 12.03
CA ARG A 17 18.73 -4.00 10.99
C ARG A 17 17.59 -2.98 10.88
N GLU A 18 17.00 -2.60 11.99
CA GLU A 18 15.90 -1.62 12.05
C GLU A 18 16.30 -0.28 11.42
N ARG A 19 17.50 0.22 11.73
CA ARG A 19 18.01 1.45 11.14
C ARG A 19 18.27 1.33 9.64
N VAL A 20 18.72 0.16 9.18
CA VAL A 20 18.90 -0.14 7.77
C VAL A 20 17.54 -0.12 7.07
N LEU A 21 16.54 -0.82 7.61
CA LEU A 21 15.19 -0.89 7.03
C LEU A 21 14.50 0.49 7.01
N ARG A 22 14.58 1.28 8.08
CA ARG A 22 14.01 2.66 8.07
C ARG A 22 14.67 3.56 7.01
N ALA A 23 15.98 3.45 6.82
CA ALA A 23 16.67 4.22 5.80
C ALA A 23 16.31 3.73 4.38
N ALA A 24 16.13 2.42 4.23
CA ALA A 24 15.69 1.81 2.98
C ALA A 24 14.24 2.21 2.63
N LEU A 25 13.32 2.22 3.61
CA LEU A 25 11.94 2.69 3.46
C LEU A 25 11.92 4.12 2.91
N ALA A 26 12.65 5.03 3.56
CA ALA A 26 12.73 6.41 3.12
C ALA A 26 13.43 6.62 1.75
N LEU A 27 14.19 5.66 1.26
CA LEU A 27 14.72 5.67 -0.12
C LEU A 27 13.67 5.19 -1.11
N ALA A 28 12.95 4.13 -0.76
CA ALA A 28 11.91 3.57 -1.61
C ALA A 28 10.73 4.55 -1.77
N ASP A 29 10.35 5.25 -0.69
CA ASP A 29 9.28 6.27 -0.75
C ASP A 29 9.66 7.48 -1.61
N ALA A 30 10.95 7.86 -1.60
CA ALA A 30 11.42 9.01 -2.37
C ALA A 30 11.68 8.73 -3.85
N GLY A 31 12.00 7.49 -4.22
CA GLY A 31 12.47 7.18 -5.59
C GLY A 31 12.09 5.79 -6.10
N GLY A 32 11.08 5.17 -5.50
CA GLY A 32 10.66 3.82 -5.86
C GLY A 32 11.64 2.73 -5.37
N HIS A 33 11.21 1.48 -5.47
CA HIS A 33 12.05 0.35 -5.04
C HIS A 33 13.34 0.20 -5.90
N GLU A 34 13.37 0.77 -7.09
CA GLU A 34 14.55 0.77 -7.97
C GLU A 34 15.67 1.67 -7.42
N ALA A 35 15.31 2.75 -6.72
CA ALA A 35 16.29 3.61 -6.04
C ALA A 35 17.00 2.89 -4.87
N LEU A 36 16.42 1.78 -4.41
CA LEU A 36 16.96 0.95 -3.34
C LEU A 36 18.15 0.11 -3.85
N THR A 37 19.35 0.64 -3.69
CA THR A 37 20.60 -0.07 -3.92
C THR A 37 21.45 -0.07 -2.66
N MET A 38 22.31 -1.09 -2.46
CA MET A 38 23.22 -1.15 -1.32
C MET A 38 24.12 0.08 -1.26
N ARG A 39 24.52 0.63 -2.42
CA ARG A 39 25.32 1.86 -2.54
C ARG A 39 24.57 3.09 -2.03
N ASN A 40 23.31 3.29 -2.49
CA ASN A 40 22.50 4.42 -2.08
C ASN A 40 22.18 4.35 -0.59
N LEU A 41 21.90 3.15 -0.09
CA LEU A 41 21.62 2.90 1.32
C LEU A 41 22.84 3.16 2.21
N GLY A 42 24.02 2.69 1.79
CA GLY A 42 25.30 2.99 2.45
C GLY A 42 25.57 4.50 2.50
N LYS A 43 25.38 5.19 1.37
CA LYS A 43 25.51 6.66 1.28
C LYS A 43 24.55 7.37 2.23
N LYS A 44 23.26 6.98 2.27
CA LYS A 44 22.24 7.57 3.16
C LYS A 44 22.59 7.37 4.64
N LEU A 45 23.11 6.20 5.00
CA LEU A 45 23.50 5.87 6.38
C LEU A 45 24.88 6.39 6.77
N GLY A 46 25.70 6.81 5.79
CA GLY A 46 27.08 7.26 5.97
C GLY A 46 28.02 6.13 6.40
N VAL A 47 27.83 4.95 5.77
CA VAL A 47 28.65 3.74 5.97
C VAL A 47 29.02 3.14 4.62
N GLU A 48 30.06 2.31 4.58
CA GLU A 48 30.38 1.51 3.40
C GLU A 48 29.29 0.46 3.15
N ALA A 49 28.94 0.23 1.86
CA ALA A 49 27.91 -0.72 1.47
C ALA A 49 28.15 -2.13 2.03
N MET A 50 29.40 -2.57 2.12
CA MET A 50 29.76 -3.86 2.71
C MET A 50 29.39 -3.99 4.18
N SER A 51 29.37 -2.89 4.93
CA SER A 51 28.96 -2.92 6.34
C SER A 51 27.49 -3.25 6.56
N LEU A 52 26.65 -3.06 5.52
CA LEU A 52 25.23 -3.37 5.58
C LEU A 52 24.97 -4.89 5.67
N TYR A 53 25.82 -5.69 5.03
CA TYR A 53 25.69 -7.15 5.01
C TYR A 53 25.91 -7.81 6.38
N ASN A 54 26.39 -7.08 7.39
CA ASN A 54 26.39 -7.54 8.78
C ASN A 54 24.98 -7.48 9.43
N HIS A 55 24.03 -6.83 8.77
CA HIS A 55 22.68 -6.59 9.33
C HIS A 55 21.57 -7.12 8.42
N VAL A 56 21.85 -7.33 7.14
CA VAL A 56 20.91 -7.84 6.13
C VAL A 56 21.65 -8.81 5.21
N ALA A 57 20.98 -9.88 4.81
CA ALA A 57 21.60 -10.94 4.00
C ALA A 57 21.84 -10.47 2.55
N ASN A 58 20.87 -9.78 1.97
CA ASN A 58 20.92 -9.30 0.58
C ASN A 58 19.86 -8.21 0.35
N LYS A 59 19.67 -7.76 -0.91
CA LYS A 59 18.64 -6.78 -1.26
C LYS A 59 17.23 -7.33 -1.05
N GLU A 60 16.98 -8.60 -1.33
CA GLU A 60 15.67 -9.21 -1.17
C GLU A 60 15.25 -9.28 0.31
N ASP A 61 16.19 -9.57 1.21
CA ASP A 61 15.95 -9.49 2.66
C ASP A 61 15.55 -8.09 3.13
N ILE A 62 16.10 -7.05 2.49
CA ILE A 62 15.65 -5.67 2.75
C ILE A 62 14.23 -5.48 2.23
N VAL A 63 13.93 -5.91 1.01
CA VAL A 63 12.59 -5.77 0.41
C VAL A 63 11.55 -6.52 1.23
N ASP A 64 11.84 -7.76 1.68
CA ASP A 64 10.97 -8.51 2.60
C ASP A 64 10.70 -7.73 3.89
N GLY A 65 11.76 -7.15 4.47
CA GLY A 65 11.63 -6.31 5.67
C GLY A 65 10.84 -5.01 5.43
N LEU A 66 10.93 -4.40 4.24
CA LEU A 66 10.16 -3.22 3.89
C LEU A 66 8.66 -3.55 3.71
N VAL A 67 8.36 -4.65 3.04
CA VAL A 67 6.98 -5.14 2.90
C VAL A 67 6.36 -5.42 4.27
N ASP A 68 7.12 -6.05 5.18
CA ASP A 68 6.64 -6.29 6.54
C ASP A 68 6.41 -5.00 7.34
N LEU A 69 7.24 -3.97 7.12
CA LEU A 69 6.99 -2.63 7.70
C LEU A 69 5.68 -2.03 7.18
N VAL A 70 5.40 -2.12 5.87
CA VAL A 70 4.11 -1.66 5.31
C VAL A 70 2.95 -2.44 5.92
N PHE A 71 3.06 -3.78 6.05
CA PHE A 71 2.03 -4.57 6.76
C PHE A 71 1.85 -4.15 8.22
N SER A 72 2.90 -3.66 8.88
CA SER A 72 2.79 -3.20 10.27
C SER A 72 2.00 -1.90 10.46
N GLU A 73 1.76 -1.16 9.36
CA GLU A 73 0.95 0.05 9.35
C GLU A 73 -0.54 -0.21 9.09
N ILE A 74 -0.88 -1.44 8.69
CA ILE A 74 -2.25 -1.82 8.36
C ILE A 74 -3.04 -2.14 9.63
N GLU A 75 -4.22 -1.57 9.73
CA GLU A 75 -5.19 -1.95 10.75
C GLU A 75 -5.69 -3.37 10.48
N VAL A 76 -5.58 -4.23 11.47
CA VAL A 76 -6.03 -5.62 11.38
C VAL A 76 -7.29 -5.83 12.22
N PRO A 77 -8.19 -6.75 11.82
CA PRO A 77 -9.34 -7.12 12.63
C PRO A 77 -8.95 -7.56 14.03
N SER A 78 -9.72 -7.15 15.03
CA SER A 78 -9.52 -7.59 16.40
C SER A 78 -10.17 -8.96 16.63
N PRO A 79 -9.55 -9.85 17.44
CA PRO A 79 -10.19 -11.11 17.83
C PRO A 79 -11.56 -10.87 18.48
N GLY A 80 -12.59 -11.63 18.09
CA GLY A 80 -13.94 -11.52 18.64
C GLY A 80 -14.74 -10.32 18.12
N GLU A 81 -14.29 -9.63 17.09
CA GLU A 81 -15.05 -8.54 16.47
C GLU A 81 -16.29 -9.08 15.76
N VAL A 82 -17.47 -8.70 16.27
CA VAL A 82 -18.76 -9.26 15.83
C VAL A 82 -19.15 -8.80 14.42
N ASP A 83 -18.80 -7.58 14.06
CA ASP A 83 -19.11 -7.02 12.74
C ASP A 83 -17.93 -7.18 11.77
N TRP A 84 -17.90 -8.34 11.14
CA TRP A 84 -16.86 -8.68 10.17
C TRP A 84 -16.80 -7.73 8.96
N LYS A 85 -17.96 -7.20 8.49
CA LYS A 85 -17.98 -6.27 7.36
C LYS A 85 -17.26 -4.98 7.70
N SER A 86 -17.60 -4.38 8.83
CA SER A 86 -16.92 -3.16 9.31
C SER A 86 -15.45 -3.40 9.55
N ALA A 87 -15.07 -4.57 10.10
CA ALA A 87 -13.66 -4.93 10.31
C ALA A 87 -12.89 -5.04 8.98
N MET A 88 -13.45 -5.76 8.00
CA MET A 88 -12.82 -5.91 6.68
C MET A 88 -12.79 -4.58 5.92
N ARG A 89 -13.82 -3.74 6.06
CA ARG A 89 -13.87 -2.41 5.46
C ARG A 89 -12.76 -1.51 6.01
N ARG A 90 -12.60 -1.42 7.34
CA ARG A 90 -11.52 -0.64 7.95
C ARG A 90 -10.14 -1.13 7.50
N ARG A 91 -9.94 -2.47 7.52
CA ARG A 91 -8.70 -3.05 7.00
C ARG A 91 -8.45 -2.65 5.55
N ALA A 92 -9.42 -2.78 4.67
CA ALA A 92 -9.28 -2.47 3.24
C ALA A 92 -8.89 -1.01 3.00
N ILE A 93 -9.55 -0.08 3.71
CA ILE A 93 -9.20 1.36 3.68
C ILE A 93 -7.78 1.57 4.17
N SER A 94 -7.41 0.95 5.30
CA SER A 94 -6.05 1.07 5.88
C SER A 94 -4.98 0.50 4.95
N VAL A 95 -5.24 -0.62 4.24
CA VAL A 95 -4.32 -1.15 3.21
C VAL A 95 -4.14 -0.15 2.07
N ARG A 96 -5.24 0.39 1.53
CA ARG A 96 -5.19 1.40 0.47
C ARG A 96 -4.39 2.62 0.90
N GLU A 97 -4.62 3.15 2.11
CA GLU A 97 -3.88 4.28 2.66
C GLU A 97 -2.38 3.98 2.83
N ALA A 98 -2.02 2.78 3.32
CA ALA A 98 -0.63 2.36 3.43
C ALA A 98 0.04 2.27 2.04
N LEU A 99 -0.66 1.73 1.03
CA LEU A 99 -0.17 1.66 -0.34
C LEU A 99 -0.07 3.03 -1.02
N ASN A 100 -0.91 3.98 -0.66
CA ASN A 100 -0.79 5.37 -1.14
C ASN A 100 0.41 6.10 -0.55
N ARG A 101 0.75 5.82 0.73
CA ARG A 101 2.00 6.30 1.32
C ARG A 101 3.24 5.62 0.72
N HIS A 102 3.13 4.33 0.40
CA HIS A 102 4.23 3.47 -0.07
C HIS A 102 3.94 2.93 -1.47
N ARG A 103 3.76 3.83 -2.44
CA ARG A 103 3.36 3.49 -3.83
C ARG A 103 4.27 2.44 -4.52
N TRP A 104 5.51 2.31 -4.07
CA TRP A 104 6.44 1.30 -4.54
C TRP A 104 6.05 -0.13 -4.09
N ALA A 105 5.32 -0.26 -2.97
CA ALA A 105 4.93 -1.55 -2.40
C ALA A 105 3.80 -2.24 -3.19
N VAL A 106 3.01 -1.49 -3.96
CA VAL A 106 1.98 -2.06 -4.84
C VAL A 106 2.63 -3.07 -5.80
N GLY A 107 2.18 -4.30 -5.78
CA GLY A 107 2.75 -5.42 -6.54
C GLY A 107 3.87 -6.19 -5.81
N LEU A 108 4.28 -5.77 -4.62
CA LEU A 108 5.26 -6.49 -3.79
C LEU A 108 4.63 -7.09 -2.52
N MET A 109 3.37 -6.75 -2.22
CA MET A 109 2.66 -7.22 -1.01
C MET A 109 2.39 -8.72 -1.05
N GLU A 110 2.17 -9.27 -2.24
CA GLU A 110 1.85 -10.68 -2.45
C GLU A 110 3.05 -11.47 -2.98
N GLY A 111 3.02 -12.80 -2.73
CA GLY A 111 3.97 -13.73 -3.33
C GLY A 111 5.38 -13.69 -2.73
N ARG A 112 5.58 -13.06 -1.55
CA ARG A 112 6.89 -13.07 -0.89
C ARG A 112 7.17 -14.44 -0.28
N MET A 113 8.36 -14.98 -0.58
CA MET A 113 8.78 -16.29 -0.07
C MET A 113 9.06 -16.29 1.44
N ASN A 114 9.40 -15.12 1.99
CA ASN A 114 9.74 -14.96 3.39
C ASN A 114 8.86 -13.88 4.03
N PRO A 115 7.56 -14.17 4.29
CA PRO A 115 6.68 -13.22 4.95
C PRO A 115 7.17 -12.93 6.37
N GLY A 116 7.17 -11.65 6.73
CA GLY A 116 7.55 -11.22 8.07
C GLY A 116 6.40 -11.36 9.08
N PRO A 117 6.69 -11.10 10.38
CA PRO A 117 5.69 -11.27 11.44
C PRO A 117 4.46 -10.37 11.31
N ALA A 118 4.58 -9.17 10.74
CA ALA A 118 3.43 -8.29 10.51
C ALA A 118 2.54 -8.82 9.40
N SER A 119 3.13 -9.30 8.30
CA SER A 119 2.42 -9.96 7.21
C SER A 119 1.65 -11.18 7.71
N LEU A 120 2.31 -12.07 8.47
CA LEU A 120 1.67 -13.25 9.03
C LEU A 120 0.51 -12.91 9.96
N ARG A 121 0.68 -11.92 10.85
CA ARG A 121 -0.40 -11.45 11.73
C ARG A 121 -1.58 -10.89 10.95
N ASN A 122 -1.33 -10.15 9.86
CA ASN A 122 -2.40 -9.61 9.02
C ASN A 122 -3.23 -10.74 8.40
N HIS A 123 -2.58 -11.72 7.79
CA HIS A 123 -3.28 -12.85 7.17
C HIS A 123 -4.03 -13.71 8.19
N ASP A 124 -3.42 -13.99 9.35
CA ASP A 124 -4.07 -14.75 10.42
C ASP A 124 -5.31 -14.02 10.98
N ALA A 125 -5.21 -12.71 11.22
CA ALA A 125 -6.33 -11.89 11.70
C ALA A 125 -7.49 -11.84 10.69
N VAL A 126 -7.21 -11.74 9.38
CA VAL A 126 -8.23 -11.80 8.32
C VAL A 126 -8.92 -13.17 8.31
N MET A 127 -8.16 -14.25 8.35
CA MET A 127 -8.73 -15.60 8.41
C MET A 127 -9.55 -15.81 9.67
N GLY A 128 -9.04 -15.38 10.82
CA GLY A 128 -9.76 -15.44 12.11
C GLY A 128 -11.09 -14.70 12.04
N CYS A 129 -11.10 -13.45 11.62
CA CYS A 129 -12.30 -12.64 11.49
C CYS A 129 -13.37 -13.31 10.61
N LEU A 130 -13.01 -13.79 9.43
CA LEU A 130 -13.93 -14.46 8.52
C LEU A 130 -14.44 -15.78 9.09
N ARG A 131 -13.59 -16.57 9.73
CA ARG A 131 -13.97 -17.85 10.37
C ARG A 131 -14.90 -17.65 11.56
N GLU A 132 -14.62 -16.69 12.42
CA GLU A 132 -15.43 -16.35 13.57
C GLU A 132 -16.80 -15.77 13.15
N ALA A 133 -16.84 -15.06 12.02
CA ALA A 133 -18.10 -14.61 11.41
C ALA A 133 -18.96 -15.75 10.83
N GLY A 134 -18.47 -17.00 10.78
CA GLY A 134 -19.23 -18.16 10.34
C GLY A 134 -18.98 -18.58 8.87
N PHE A 135 -18.01 -17.99 8.19
CA PHE A 135 -17.64 -18.46 6.86
C PHE A 135 -16.97 -19.83 6.95
N SER A 136 -17.28 -20.75 6.03
CA SER A 136 -16.54 -22.00 5.91
C SER A 136 -15.08 -21.72 5.55
N PHE A 137 -14.16 -22.63 5.87
CA PHE A 137 -12.75 -22.47 5.53
C PHE A 137 -12.54 -22.09 4.05
N ARG A 138 -13.20 -22.81 3.15
CA ARG A 138 -13.09 -22.60 1.71
C ARG A 138 -13.58 -21.21 1.31
N VAL A 139 -14.70 -20.78 1.86
CA VAL A 139 -15.28 -19.46 1.53
C VAL A 139 -14.44 -18.34 2.14
N ALA A 140 -13.86 -18.51 3.33
CA ALA A 140 -12.95 -17.54 3.93
C ALA A 140 -11.71 -17.30 3.05
N VAL A 141 -11.12 -18.36 2.49
CA VAL A 141 -9.99 -18.24 1.54
C VAL A 141 -10.42 -17.50 0.27
N HIS A 142 -11.59 -17.84 -0.30
CA HIS A 142 -12.10 -17.12 -1.48
C HIS A 142 -12.38 -15.65 -1.17
N ALA A 143 -12.99 -15.35 -0.03
CA ALA A 143 -13.32 -13.98 0.38
C ALA A 143 -12.06 -13.14 0.56
N SER A 144 -11.05 -13.67 1.25
CA SER A 144 -9.75 -12.98 1.38
C SER A 144 -9.13 -12.69 0.01
N SER A 145 -9.09 -13.71 -0.86
CA SER A 145 -8.49 -13.57 -2.21
C SER A 145 -9.22 -12.53 -3.06
N VAL A 146 -10.55 -12.48 -3.03
CA VAL A 146 -11.33 -11.47 -3.77
C VAL A 146 -11.09 -10.08 -3.22
N LEU A 147 -11.10 -9.92 -1.89
CA LEU A 147 -10.86 -8.64 -1.24
C LEU A 147 -9.45 -8.11 -1.55
N ASP A 148 -8.43 -8.95 -1.41
CA ASP A 148 -7.05 -8.56 -1.68
C ASP A 148 -6.84 -8.23 -3.17
N ALA A 149 -7.42 -9.00 -4.09
CA ALA A 149 -7.38 -8.70 -5.52
C ALA A 149 -8.04 -7.34 -5.84
N TYR A 150 -9.16 -7.01 -5.21
CA TYR A 150 -9.81 -5.71 -5.36
C TYR A 150 -8.92 -4.59 -4.82
N ILE A 151 -8.45 -4.70 -3.58
CA ILE A 151 -7.66 -3.67 -2.90
C ILE A 151 -6.38 -3.36 -3.67
N TYR A 152 -5.61 -4.42 -4.03
CA TYR A 152 -4.34 -4.24 -4.73
C TYR A 152 -4.53 -3.79 -6.18
N GLY A 153 -5.56 -4.30 -6.87
CA GLY A 153 -5.91 -3.86 -8.21
C GLY A 153 -6.30 -2.38 -8.24
N PHE A 154 -7.12 -1.95 -7.27
CA PHE A 154 -7.51 -0.56 -7.13
C PHE A 154 -6.32 0.35 -6.80
N ALA A 155 -5.48 -0.04 -5.85
CA ALA A 155 -4.26 0.70 -5.51
C ALA A 155 -3.28 0.82 -6.70
N LEU A 156 -3.20 -0.22 -7.54
CA LEU A 156 -2.41 -0.16 -8.77
C LEU A 156 -2.99 0.82 -9.79
N GLN A 157 -4.30 0.86 -9.97
CA GLN A 157 -4.96 1.85 -10.82
C GLN A 157 -4.72 3.27 -10.28
N GLU A 158 -4.97 3.49 -9.00
CA GLU A 158 -4.78 4.78 -8.33
C GLU A 158 -3.34 5.28 -8.43
N LYS A 159 -2.35 4.39 -8.28
CA LYS A 159 -0.93 4.70 -8.47
C LYS A 159 -0.63 5.27 -9.86
N ASN A 160 -1.33 4.80 -10.88
CA ASN A 160 -1.08 5.15 -12.28
C ASN A 160 -1.97 6.28 -12.79
N LEU A 161 -2.83 6.85 -11.95
CA LEU A 161 -3.63 8.00 -12.33
C LEU A 161 -2.72 9.19 -12.67
N PRO A 162 -3.08 9.97 -13.71
CA PRO A 162 -2.34 11.17 -14.09
C PRO A 162 -2.64 12.38 -13.18
N PHE A 163 -3.42 12.20 -12.10
CA PHE A 163 -3.80 13.21 -11.11
C PHE A 163 -3.73 12.63 -9.69
N GLU A 164 -3.50 13.50 -8.71
CA GLU A 164 -3.43 13.13 -7.29
C GLU A 164 -4.61 13.69 -6.49
N THR A 165 -5.26 14.73 -7.00
CA THR A 165 -6.40 15.40 -6.36
C THR A 165 -7.58 15.54 -7.31
N PRO A 166 -8.83 15.58 -6.80
CA PRO A 166 -10.01 15.79 -7.63
C PRO A 166 -9.96 17.04 -8.49
N ASP A 167 -9.34 18.12 -8.00
CA ASP A 167 -9.24 19.39 -8.73
C ASP A 167 -8.38 19.29 -10.00
N GLN A 168 -7.43 18.35 -10.03
CA GLN A 168 -6.56 18.12 -11.19
C GLN A 168 -7.26 17.36 -12.33
N VAL A 169 -8.40 16.71 -12.06
CA VAL A 169 -9.12 15.90 -13.05
C VAL A 169 -9.51 16.73 -14.26
N SER A 170 -10.04 17.92 -14.04
CA SER A 170 -10.46 18.82 -15.14
C SER A 170 -9.29 19.25 -16.00
N GLU A 171 -8.14 19.57 -15.41
CA GLU A 171 -6.92 19.95 -16.13
C GLU A 171 -6.38 18.79 -16.97
N VAL A 172 -6.34 17.60 -16.40
CA VAL A 172 -5.89 16.38 -17.11
C VAL A 172 -6.82 16.04 -18.27
N MET A 173 -8.14 16.15 -18.08
CA MET A 173 -9.13 15.95 -19.15
C MET A 173 -8.96 16.96 -20.28
N GLU A 174 -8.68 18.23 -19.96
CA GLU A 174 -8.41 19.27 -20.98
C GLU A 174 -7.13 18.95 -21.76
N ILE A 175 -6.07 18.48 -21.09
CA ILE A 175 -4.82 18.08 -21.75
C ILE A 175 -5.06 16.88 -22.65
N GLN A 176 -5.78 15.85 -22.16
CA GLN A 176 -6.06 14.65 -22.94
C GLN A 176 -6.93 14.94 -24.16
N SER A 177 -7.95 15.79 -24.04
CA SER A 177 -8.81 16.18 -25.17
C SER A 177 -8.04 16.83 -26.33
N LYS A 178 -6.94 17.51 -26.04
CA LYS A 178 -6.06 18.12 -27.07
C LYS A 178 -5.18 17.11 -27.80
N HIS A 179 -5.00 15.91 -27.22
CA HIS A 179 -4.11 14.86 -27.75
C HIS A 179 -4.85 13.72 -28.41
N VAL A 180 -6.17 13.63 -28.24
CA VAL A 180 -7.02 12.61 -28.88
C VAL A 180 -7.84 13.29 -29.98
N PRO A 181 -7.39 13.26 -31.24
CA PRO A 181 -8.23 13.69 -32.34
C PRO A 181 -9.43 12.74 -32.47
N GLU A 182 -10.60 13.25 -32.80
CA GLU A 182 -11.81 12.44 -33.05
C GLU A 182 -12.51 11.91 -31.79
N MET A 183 -12.53 12.67 -30.68
CA MET A 183 -13.34 12.35 -29.49
C MET A 183 -14.82 12.17 -29.83
N ASP A 184 -15.30 12.77 -30.91
CA ASP A 184 -16.70 12.64 -31.41
C ASP A 184 -17.07 11.18 -31.76
N ASP A 185 -16.09 10.34 -32.06
CA ASP A 185 -16.29 8.90 -32.32
C ASP A 185 -16.54 8.11 -31.03
N TYR A 186 -16.34 8.72 -29.84
CA TYR A 186 -16.48 8.07 -28.52
C TYR A 186 -17.50 8.77 -27.62
N PRO A 187 -18.81 8.83 -28.02
CA PRO A 187 -19.81 9.66 -27.35
C PRO A 187 -20.01 9.31 -25.88
N TYR A 188 -19.91 8.05 -25.48
CA TYR A 188 -20.02 7.63 -24.09
C TYR A 188 -18.84 8.08 -23.23
N LEU A 189 -17.62 8.10 -23.78
CA LEU A 189 -16.47 8.64 -23.07
C LEU A 189 -16.59 10.16 -22.87
N VAL A 190 -17.08 10.89 -23.88
CA VAL A 190 -17.33 12.32 -23.78
C VAL A 190 -18.39 12.63 -22.73
N GLU A 191 -19.49 11.86 -22.71
CA GLU A 191 -20.56 12.00 -21.72
C GLU A 191 -20.01 11.79 -20.31
N VAL A 192 -19.33 10.66 -20.05
CA VAL A 192 -18.74 10.35 -18.74
C VAL A 192 -17.73 11.41 -18.30
N ALA A 193 -16.81 11.80 -19.19
CA ALA A 193 -15.83 12.83 -18.90
C ALA A 193 -16.48 14.18 -18.54
N THR A 194 -17.55 14.55 -19.26
CA THR A 194 -18.30 15.79 -19.02
C THR A 194 -18.99 15.77 -17.65
N GLU A 195 -19.62 14.65 -17.29
CA GLU A 195 -20.30 14.52 -15.99
C GLU A 195 -19.29 14.45 -14.83
N MET A 196 -18.17 13.74 -15.00
CA MET A 196 -17.10 13.72 -14.01
C MET A 196 -16.49 15.11 -13.76
N ALA A 197 -16.30 15.90 -14.82
CA ALA A 197 -15.78 17.26 -14.71
C ALA A 197 -16.76 18.20 -13.98
N LYS A 198 -18.08 17.98 -14.10
CA LYS A 198 -19.12 18.78 -13.42
C LYS A 198 -19.31 18.38 -11.95
N ALA A 199 -19.34 17.07 -11.69
CA ALA A 199 -19.65 16.53 -10.37
C ALA A 199 -18.44 16.52 -9.42
N GLY A 200 -17.22 16.64 -9.96
CA GLY A 200 -16.00 16.25 -9.28
C GLY A 200 -15.86 14.71 -9.24
N TYR A 201 -14.64 14.21 -9.28
CA TYR A 201 -14.38 12.77 -9.21
C TYR A 201 -13.62 12.44 -7.94
N ASP A 202 -14.26 11.69 -7.04
CA ASP A 202 -13.66 11.21 -5.80
C ASP A 202 -13.28 9.73 -5.92
N TYR A 203 -12.00 9.48 -6.14
CA TYR A 203 -11.46 8.11 -6.28
C TYR A 203 -11.56 7.31 -4.98
N ALA A 204 -11.64 7.98 -3.82
CA ALA A 204 -11.87 7.30 -2.54
C ALA A 204 -13.30 6.78 -2.45
N ALA A 205 -14.28 7.55 -2.89
CA ALA A 205 -15.68 7.14 -2.94
C ALA A 205 -15.89 5.95 -3.88
N GLU A 206 -15.19 5.91 -5.03
CA GLU A 206 -15.22 4.76 -5.94
C GLU A 206 -14.66 3.49 -5.31
N PHE A 207 -13.58 3.62 -4.53
CA PHE A 207 -13.04 2.48 -3.78
C PHE A 207 -14.05 1.93 -2.75
N GLU A 208 -14.67 2.82 -1.99
CA GLU A 208 -15.62 2.44 -0.96
C GLU A 208 -16.87 1.80 -1.59
N PHE A 209 -17.38 2.36 -2.68
CA PHE A 209 -18.52 1.80 -3.41
C PHE A 209 -18.27 0.36 -3.87
N GLY A 210 -17.16 0.10 -4.55
CA GLY A 210 -16.84 -1.25 -5.02
C GLY A 210 -16.54 -2.22 -3.88
N LEU A 211 -15.91 -1.75 -2.80
CA LEU A 211 -15.66 -2.55 -1.61
C LEU A 211 -16.98 -2.99 -0.95
N ASP A 212 -17.93 -2.07 -0.78
CA ASP A 212 -19.22 -2.36 -0.16
C ASP A 212 -20.03 -3.36 -1.00
N LEU A 213 -19.99 -3.28 -2.34
CA LEU A 213 -20.58 -4.29 -3.22
C LEU A 213 -20.00 -5.69 -2.98
N ILE A 214 -18.68 -5.79 -2.82
CA ILE A 214 -18.01 -7.07 -2.56
C ILE A 214 -18.40 -7.62 -1.18
N LEU A 215 -18.36 -6.79 -0.14
CA LEU A 215 -18.71 -7.18 1.22
C LEU A 215 -20.16 -7.65 1.32
N ASP A 216 -21.11 -6.96 0.64
CA ASP A 216 -22.51 -7.35 0.60
C ASP A 216 -22.74 -8.65 -0.18
N ALA A 217 -22.00 -8.86 -1.27
CA ALA A 217 -22.06 -10.12 -2.00
C ALA A 217 -21.53 -11.30 -1.17
N LEU A 218 -20.45 -11.11 -0.42
CA LEU A 218 -19.84 -12.14 0.42
C LEU A 218 -20.76 -12.58 1.56
N GLU A 219 -21.60 -11.71 2.10
CA GLU A 219 -22.58 -12.06 3.16
C GLU A 219 -23.46 -13.26 2.77
N ARG A 220 -23.81 -13.40 1.48
CA ARG A 220 -24.66 -14.49 0.96
C ARG A 220 -24.01 -15.89 1.08
N PHE A 221 -22.70 -15.93 1.30
CA PHE A 221 -21.95 -17.18 1.44
C PHE A 221 -21.62 -17.54 2.88
N ARG A 222 -22.08 -16.71 3.83
CA ARG A 222 -21.95 -17.00 5.26
C ARG A 222 -22.89 -18.12 5.67
N ALA A 223 -22.43 -19.06 6.50
CA ALA A 223 -23.26 -20.15 6.99
C ALA A 223 -24.40 -19.60 7.85
N GLY A 224 -25.64 -19.86 7.44
CA GLY A 224 -26.85 -19.41 8.15
C GLY A 224 -27.41 -18.08 7.65
N ALA A 225 -26.91 -17.50 6.55
CA ALA A 225 -27.54 -16.39 5.86
C ALA A 225 -28.62 -16.89 4.89
#